data_dc207e97523d4053968eb406bae45a24
#
_entry.id   dc207e97523d4053968eb406bae45a24
#
_cell.length_a   1.000
_cell.length_b   1.000
_cell.length_c   1.000
_cell.angle_alpha   90.00
_cell.angle_beta   90.00
_cell.angle_gamma   90.00
#
_symmetry.space_group_name_H-M   'P 1'
#
loop_
_entity.id
_entity.type
_entity.pdbx_description
1 polymer ?
#
loop_
_entity_poly.entity_id
_entity_poly.type
_entity_poly.pdbx_seq_one_letter_code
_entity_poly.pdbx_strand_id
1 'polypeptide(L)'
;MKQVYPVIFTQLNDKKDTVLINVPDMNILTEGFGLPDAIEMARDAIGANGITLQDLGREIPVPSDISDIDIKNGPFDNTGISHVSFVDIDFDEYRRKVDNKTVRRNVTLPNWLNQEAE
;
A
#
# COMPACT_ATOMS: atom_id res chain seq x y z
N MET A 1 11.18 -2.53 -11.38
CA MET A 1 11.65 -3.39 -10.26
C MET A 1 10.44 -4.02 -9.57
N LYS A 2 10.39 -5.33 -9.59
CA LYS A 2 9.26 -6.05 -9.00
C LYS A 2 9.69 -6.70 -7.69
N GLN A 3 8.85 -6.55 -6.65
CA GLN A 3 9.11 -7.12 -5.33
C GLN A 3 7.85 -7.77 -4.79
N VAL A 4 8.03 -8.65 -3.80
CA VAL A 4 6.92 -9.32 -3.10
C VAL A 4 7.14 -9.14 -1.61
N TYR A 5 6.17 -8.54 -0.94
CA TYR A 5 6.26 -8.25 0.51
C TYR A 5 5.28 -9.10 1.30
N PRO A 6 5.69 -9.60 2.48
CA PRO A 6 4.73 -10.23 3.39
C PRO A 6 3.84 -9.14 4.02
N VAL A 7 2.55 -9.41 4.06
CA VAL A 7 1.55 -8.47 4.57
C VAL A 7 0.64 -9.22 5.53
N ILE A 8 0.35 -8.63 6.68
CA ILE A 8 -0.58 -9.19 7.65
C ILE A 8 -1.96 -8.59 7.41
N PHE A 9 -2.94 -9.45 7.13
CA PHE A 9 -4.34 -9.06 6.97
C PHE A 9 -5.10 -9.55 8.19
N THR A 10 -5.80 -8.63 8.86
CA THR A 10 -6.61 -8.95 10.04
C THR A 10 -8.07 -8.68 9.75
N GLN A 11 -8.85 -9.76 9.66
CA GLN A 11 -10.27 -9.67 9.36
C GLN A 11 -11.04 -9.35 10.64
N LEU A 12 -11.78 -8.24 10.60
CA LEU A 12 -12.67 -7.87 11.71
C LEU A 12 -14.04 -8.50 11.52
N ASN A 13 -14.73 -8.70 12.63
CA ASN A 13 -16.10 -9.19 12.60
C ASN A 13 -17.05 -8.00 12.70
N ASP A 14 -17.23 -7.30 11.59
CA ASP A 14 -18.12 -6.15 11.52
C ASP A 14 -18.95 -6.20 10.23
N LYS A 15 -19.93 -5.31 10.13
CA LYS A 15 -20.83 -5.28 8.98
C LYS A 15 -20.16 -4.75 7.71
N LYS A 16 -19.05 -4.05 7.85
CA LYS A 16 -18.33 -3.45 6.73
C LYS A 16 -17.32 -4.41 6.11
N ASP A 17 -17.14 -5.58 6.72
CA ASP A 17 -16.13 -6.54 6.27
C ASP A 17 -14.73 -5.92 6.28
N THR A 18 -14.42 -5.19 7.35
CA THR A 18 -13.15 -4.46 7.48
C THR A 18 -11.98 -5.44 7.60
N VAL A 19 -10.95 -5.20 6.80
CA VAL A 19 -9.69 -5.93 6.88
C VAL A 19 -8.60 -4.92 7.19
N LEU A 20 -7.99 -5.07 8.36
CA LEU A 20 -6.84 -4.23 8.75
C LEU A 20 -5.59 -4.77 8.07
N ILE A 21 -4.71 -3.86 7.66
CA ILE A 21 -3.55 -4.20 6.85
C ILE A 21 -2.30 -3.68 7.54
N ASN A 22 -1.32 -4.55 7.74
CA ASN A 22 0.00 -4.17 8.27
C ASN A 22 1.08 -4.68 7.32
N VAL A 23 1.89 -3.77 6.79
CA VAL A 23 3.08 -4.10 6.00
C VAL A 23 4.30 -3.85 6.90
N PRO A 24 4.82 -4.90 7.57
CA PRO A 24 5.87 -4.71 8.56
C PRO A 24 7.15 -4.09 8.00
N ASP A 25 7.54 -4.47 6.79
CA ASP A 25 8.79 -3.98 6.19
C ASP A 25 8.78 -2.49 5.91
N MET A 26 7.60 -1.87 5.85
CA MET A 26 7.46 -0.46 5.52
C MET A 26 6.75 0.33 6.60
N ASN A 27 6.40 -0.29 7.73
CA ASN A 27 5.65 0.36 8.80
C ASN A 27 4.34 0.98 8.32
N ILE A 28 3.66 0.30 7.42
CA ILE A 28 2.39 0.78 6.88
C ILE A 28 1.24 0.12 7.62
N LEU A 29 0.28 0.95 8.08
CA LEU A 29 -0.97 0.49 8.67
C LEU A 29 -2.09 1.15 7.86
N THR A 30 -2.98 0.33 7.30
CA THR A 30 -4.12 0.82 6.53
C THR A 30 -5.27 -0.18 6.65
N GLU A 31 -6.31 0.00 5.86
CA GLU A 31 -7.47 -0.89 5.89
C GLU A 31 -8.13 -0.96 4.52
N GLY A 32 -8.91 -2.02 4.33
CA GLY A 32 -9.77 -2.17 3.16
C GLY A 32 -11.06 -2.84 3.58
N PHE A 33 -12.03 -2.90 2.68
CA PHE A 33 -13.34 -3.48 2.96
C PHE A 33 -13.54 -4.70 2.06
N GLY A 34 -13.38 -5.88 2.65
CA GLY A 34 -13.30 -7.13 1.94
C GLY A 34 -11.86 -7.44 1.52
N LEU A 35 -11.55 -8.71 1.35
CA LEU A 35 -10.18 -9.13 1.05
C LEU A 35 -9.68 -8.61 -0.31
N PRO A 36 -10.48 -8.64 -1.40
CA PRO A 36 -10.00 -8.10 -2.68
C PRO A 36 -9.60 -6.63 -2.58
N ASP A 37 -10.41 -5.82 -1.92
CA ASP A 37 -10.10 -4.40 -1.71
C ASP A 37 -8.87 -4.24 -0.83
N ALA A 38 -8.75 -5.04 0.22
CA ALA A 38 -7.61 -4.99 1.12
C ALA A 38 -6.29 -5.28 0.39
N ILE A 39 -6.30 -6.26 -0.52
CA ILE A 39 -5.10 -6.59 -1.30
C ILE A 39 -4.72 -5.42 -2.20
N GLU A 40 -5.69 -4.78 -2.84
CA GLU A 40 -5.43 -3.61 -3.68
C GLU A 40 -4.93 -2.43 -2.86
N MET A 41 -5.52 -2.20 -1.68
CA MET A 41 -5.07 -1.14 -0.78
C MET A 41 -3.63 -1.37 -0.30
N ALA A 42 -3.29 -2.62 0.01
CA ALA A 42 -1.93 -2.97 0.41
C ALA A 42 -0.95 -2.69 -0.73
N ARG A 43 -1.28 -3.12 -1.94
CA ARG A 43 -0.41 -2.90 -3.11
C ARG A 43 -0.23 -1.41 -3.38
N ASP A 44 -1.30 -0.65 -3.31
CA ASP A 44 -1.25 0.80 -3.53
C ASP A 44 -0.39 1.49 -2.47
N ALA A 45 -0.55 1.12 -1.21
CA ALA A 45 0.23 1.70 -0.12
C ALA A 45 1.72 1.37 -0.26
N ILE A 46 2.05 0.13 -0.62
CA ILE A 46 3.44 -0.27 -0.86
C ILE A 46 4.03 0.51 -2.02
N GLY A 47 3.27 0.62 -3.12
CA GLY A 47 3.73 1.37 -4.29
C GLY A 47 3.99 2.83 -3.98
N ALA A 48 3.03 3.48 -3.33
CA ALA A 48 3.15 4.90 -2.97
C ALA A 48 4.35 5.14 -2.04
N ASN A 49 4.54 4.29 -1.03
CA ASN A 49 5.65 4.42 -0.11
C ASN A 49 6.99 4.21 -0.82
N GLY A 50 7.06 3.22 -1.71
CA GLY A 50 8.29 2.92 -2.45
C GLY A 50 8.73 4.06 -3.34
N ILE A 51 7.83 4.62 -4.15
CA ILE A 51 8.21 5.72 -5.03
C ILE A 51 8.53 6.99 -4.24
N THR A 52 7.87 7.20 -3.10
CA THR A 52 8.20 8.32 -2.21
C THR A 52 9.62 8.17 -1.68
N LEU A 53 10.01 6.98 -1.24
CA LEU A 53 11.37 6.72 -0.78
C LEU A 53 12.39 6.96 -1.89
N GLN A 54 12.10 6.50 -3.11
CA GLN A 54 12.98 6.75 -4.25
C GLN A 54 13.17 8.25 -4.51
N ASP A 55 12.08 9.01 -4.45
CA ASP A 55 12.13 10.45 -4.69
C ASP A 55 12.90 11.19 -3.61
N LEU A 56 12.95 10.62 -2.39
CA LEU A 56 13.74 11.17 -1.29
C LEU A 56 15.19 10.70 -1.31
N GLY A 57 15.58 9.90 -2.30
CA GLY A 57 16.94 9.34 -2.38
C GLY A 57 17.20 8.24 -1.38
N ARG A 58 16.15 7.61 -0.85
CA ARG A 58 16.25 6.51 0.10
C ARG A 58 16.03 5.18 -0.59
N GLU A 59 16.57 4.13 0.02
CA GLU A 59 16.39 2.79 -0.51
C GLU A 59 15.03 2.23 -0.13
N ILE A 60 14.45 1.47 -1.04
CA ILE A 60 13.22 0.72 -0.76
C ILE A 60 13.61 -0.48 0.11
N PRO A 61 12.89 -0.72 1.22
CA PRO A 61 13.20 -1.86 2.08
C PRO A 61 13.18 -3.20 1.33
N VAL A 62 14.12 -4.07 1.68
CA VAL A 62 14.17 -5.42 1.14
C VAL A 62 13.08 -6.25 1.83
N PRO A 63 12.30 -7.04 1.07
CA PRO A 63 11.26 -7.87 1.70
C PRO A 63 11.84 -8.87 2.69
N SER A 64 11.19 -8.97 3.86
CA SER A 64 11.54 -9.98 4.85
C SER A 64 11.05 -11.36 4.42
N ASP A 65 11.64 -12.40 5.00
CA ASP A 65 11.12 -13.75 4.85
C ASP A 65 9.80 -13.87 5.63
N ILE A 66 8.82 -14.55 5.06
CA ILE A 66 7.52 -14.70 5.72
C ILE A 66 7.66 -15.40 7.08
N SER A 67 8.67 -16.25 7.24
CA SER A 67 8.91 -16.95 8.50
C SER A 67 9.36 -16.00 9.63
N ASP A 68 9.83 -14.81 9.28
CA ASP A 68 10.27 -13.81 10.26
C ASP A 68 9.12 -12.89 10.72
N ILE A 69 7.94 -13.07 10.16
CA ILE A 69 6.78 -12.22 10.48
C ILE A 69 6.06 -12.77 11.70
N ASP A 70 5.92 -11.94 12.73
CA ASP A 70 5.26 -12.31 13.98
C ASP A 70 3.87 -11.69 14.04
N ILE A 71 2.85 -12.52 13.82
CA ILE A 71 1.45 -12.08 13.85
C ILE A 71 1.04 -11.73 15.27
N LYS A 72 1.51 -12.51 16.26
CA LYS A 72 1.03 -12.42 17.65
C LYS A 72 1.43 -11.13 18.33
N ASN A 73 2.52 -10.52 17.94
CA ASN A 73 2.99 -9.27 18.53
C ASN A 73 2.80 -8.07 17.61
N GLY A 74 1.96 -8.24 16.56
CA GLY A 74 1.66 -7.17 15.63
C GLY A 74 0.67 -6.16 16.20
N PRO A 75 0.57 -4.98 15.58
CA PRO A 75 -0.29 -3.89 16.07
C PRO A 75 -1.77 -4.25 16.10
N PHE A 76 -2.20 -5.22 15.31
CA PHE A 76 -3.61 -5.63 15.24
C PHE A 76 -3.87 -6.98 15.89
N ASP A 77 -2.93 -7.47 16.68
CA ASP A 77 -3.12 -8.72 17.41
C ASP A 77 -4.34 -8.60 18.34
N ASN A 78 -5.14 -9.65 18.42
CA ASN A 78 -6.35 -9.73 19.24
C ASN A 78 -7.51 -8.84 18.79
N THR A 79 -7.42 -8.18 17.63
CA THR A 79 -8.53 -7.39 17.10
C THR A 79 -9.42 -8.18 16.15
N GLY A 80 -8.92 -9.28 15.61
CA GLY A 80 -9.64 -10.13 14.67
C GLY A 80 -8.82 -11.36 14.31
N ILE A 81 -9.13 -11.96 13.17
CA ILE A 81 -8.41 -13.14 12.69
C ILE A 81 -7.36 -12.69 11.69
N SER A 82 -6.09 -12.99 11.99
CA SER A 82 -4.94 -12.52 11.21
C SER A 82 -4.33 -13.62 10.36
N HIS A 83 -3.96 -13.26 9.14
CA HIS A 83 -3.24 -14.12 8.21
C HIS A 83 -2.10 -13.35 7.59
N VAL A 84 -0.98 -14.04 7.30
CA VAL A 84 0.10 -13.47 6.52
C VAL A 84 -0.04 -13.93 5.08
N SER A 85 0.07 -13.02 4.14
CA SER A 85 0.05 -13.36 2.73
C SER A 85 1.10 -12.52 2.00
N PHE A 86 1.26 -12.77 0.72
CA PHE A 86 2.21 -12.02 -0.11
C PHE A 86 1.45 -11.05 -0.99
N VAL A 87 2.02 -9.84 -1.13
CA VAL A 87 1.52 -8.84 -2.08
C VAL A 87 2.68 -8.43 -2.98
N ASP A 88 2.47 -8.54 -4.28
CA ASP A 88 3.47 -8.15 -5.26
C ASP A 88 3.27 -6.71 -5.70
N ILE A 89 4.34 -6.10 -6.13
CA ILE A 89 4.34 -4.72 -6.63
C ILE A 89 5.44 -4.57 -7.68
N ASP A 90 5.12 -3.91 -8.77
CA ASP A 90 6.12 -3.43 -9.72
C ASP A 90 6.17 -1.91 -9.56
N PHE A 91 7.24 -1.41 -8.96
CA PHE A 91 7.37 0.02 -8.65
C PHE A 91 7.43 0.87 -9.91
N ASP A 92 8.05 0.38 -10.96
CA ASP A 92 8.14 1.13 -12.23
C ASP A 92 6.75 1.28 -12.86
N GLU A 93 5.97 0.20 -12.86
CA GLU A 93 4.61 0.23 -13.37
C GLU A 93 3.72 1.14 -12.52
N TYR A 94 3.86 1.07 -11.20
CA TYR A 94 3.10 1.91 -10.29
C TYR A 94 3.40 3.39 -10.54
N ARG A 95 4.68 3.74 -10.72
CA ARG A 95 5.08 5.12 -11.01
C ARG A 95 4.45 5.61 -12.31
N ARG A 96 4.44 4.78 -13.34
CA ARG A 96 3.81 5.16 -14.62
C ARG A 96 2.32 5.47 -14.45
N LYS A 97 1.61 4.67 -13.66
CA LYS A 97 0.18 4.90 -13.40
C LYS A 97 -0.07 6.21 -12.68
N VAL A 98 0.74 6.51 -11.67
CA VAL A 98 0.60 7.74 -10.89
C VAL A 98 0.93 8.96 -11.75
N ASP A 99 2.00 8.90 -12.52
CA ASP A 99 2.41 10.00 -13.39
C ASP A 99 1.35 10.27 -14.45
N ASN A 100 0.77 9.24 -15.03
CA ASN A 100 -0.30 9.40 -16.02
C ASN A 100 -1.53 10.09 -15.42
N LYS A 101 -1.92 9.71 -14.21
CA LYS A 101 -3.04 10.35 -13.52
C LYS A 101 -2.75 11.82 -13.23
N THR A 102 -1.54 12.12 -12.81
CA THR A 102 -1.12 13.49 -12.52
C THR A 102 -1.15 14.34 -13.78
N VAL A 103 -0.63 13.81 -14.88
CA VAL A 103 -0.65 14.52 -16.17
C VAL A 103 -2.08 14.81 -16.62
N ARG A 104 -2.99 13.85 -16.50
CA ARG A 104 -4.38 14.05 -16.87
C ARG A 104 -5.03 15.15 -16.05
N ARG A 105 -4.77 15.20 -14.75
CA ARG A 105 -5.30 16.25 -13.90
C ARG A 105 -4.79 17.61 -14.31
N ASN A 106 -3.53 17.71 -14.64
CA ASN A 106 -2.94 18.97 -15.09
C ASN A 106 -3.58 19.46 -16.39
N VAL A 107 -3.91 18.56 -17.28
CA VAL A 107 -4.58 18.91 -18.54
C VAL A 107 -5.97 19.46 -18.28
N THR A 108 -6.68 18.94 -17.29
CA THR A 108 -8.05 19.35 -17.02
C THR A 108 -8.16 20.63 -16.21
N LEU A 109 -7.05 21.19 -15.68
CA LEU A 109 -7.04 22.36 -14.81
C LEU A 109 -6.54 23.65 -15.47
N PRO A 110 -6.64 23.90 -16.70
CA PRO A 110 -6.05 25.04 -17.39
C PRO A 110 -6.49 26.38 -16.87
N ASN A 111 -6.32 26.42 -16.77
CA ASN A 111 -6.38 27.55 -16.52
C ASN A 111 -6.78 28.15 -15.85
N TRP A 112 -6.43 27.35 -15.60
CA TRP A 112 -6.42 27.94 -14.90
C TRP A 112 -6.44 27.85 -14.31
N LEU A 113 -6.25 27.17 -14.14
CA LEU A 113 -5.89 27.31 -13.67
C LEU A 113 -5.83 27.29 -13.22
N ASN A 114 -5.61 27.07 -13.25
CA ASN A 114 -5.26 27.35 -12.95
C ASN A 114 -5.40 27.30 -12.38
N GLN A 115 -5.28 26.98 -12.29
CA GLN A 115 -5.12 27.19 -11.92
C GLN A 115 -5.20 26.92 -11.25
N GLU A 116 -5.15 26.52 -11.21
CA GLU A 116 -4.92 26.53 -10.83
C GLU A 116 -4.78 26.27 -10.56
N ALA A 117 -4.76 26.11 -10.71
CA ALA A 117 -4.40 26.05 -10.63
C ALA A 117 -4.26 25.73 -10.49
N GLU A 118 -3.99 25.35 -10.50
CA GLU A 118 -3.67 25.44 -10.51
C GLU A 118 -3.51 25.36 -10.40
#